data_ab3d798ba8bdfe6d25729689b2a12062
#
_entry.id   ab3d798ba8bdfe6d25729689b2a12062
#
_cell.length_a   1.000
_cell.length_b   1.000
_cell.length_c   1.000
_cell.angle_alpha   90.00
_cell.angle_beta   90.00
_cell.angle_gamma   90.00
#
_symmetry.space_group_name_H-M   'P 1'
#
loop_
_entity.id
_entity.type
_entity.pdbx_description
1 polymer ?
#
loop_
_entity_poly.entity_id
_entity_poly.type
_entity_poly.pdbx_seq_one_letter_code
_entity_poly.pdbx_strand_id
1 'polypeptide(L)'
;MKQIVCIQPHEMALVDVPKPTIQQADDVLIHIKRIGICGTDIHAYGGNQPFFSYPRVLGHELAGEVSEIGRNVEHLQVGDLVTIIPYVNCGQCAPCTAGKTNCCTNIQVIGVHADGGMGEYLTVPSKYVIKTNGLSLDDAAIVEPLSIGAHAVRRANLTAGESVLVIGAGPIGIGVARFAKLQGATTFLMDLSEERLNFSKNWTDADAVFQPSEQVLDELREKNNGQLPTIVFDATGNKHSMMKAFDYADHGGKVVYVGLVKDTISFFDPDFHAKEMTLLGSRNATLEDFQYVIDSMQNGSVKEGYVTKKITFEKTPEYFQQGDFRTNKAQITLEK
;
A
#
# COMPACT_ATOMS: atom_id res chain seq x y z
N MET A 1 -20.23 -20.26 -0.94
CA MET A 1 -19.83 -18.89 -1.30
C MET A 1 -18.99 -18.89 -2.56
N LYS A 2 -18.95 -17.77 -3.29
CA LYS A 2 -18.05 -17.60 -4.43
C LYS A 2 -16.69 -17.09 -3.99
N GLN A 3 -15.64 -17.56 -4.68
CA GLN A 3 -14.26 -17.19 -4.42
C GLN A 3 -13.47 -17.15 -5.74
N ILE A 4 -12.52 -16.23 -5.85
CA ILE A 4 -11.61 -16.14 -7.01
C ILE A 4 -10.25 -16.69 -6.58
N VAL A 5 -9.81 -17.72 -7.31
CA VAL A 5 -8.53 -18.41 -7.06
C VAL A 5 -7.58 -18.16 -8.22
N CYS A 6 -6.39 -17.67 -7.94
CA CYS A 6 -5.26 -17.69 -8.86
C CYS A 6 -4.67 -19.10 -8.83
N ILE A 7 -4.97 -19.89 -9.87
CA ILE A 7 -4.63 -21.33 -9.95
C ILE A 7 -3.14 -21.49 -10.27
N GLN A 8 -2.67 -20.72 -11.20
CA GLN A 8 -1.26 -20.64 -11.66
C GLN A 8 -1.05 -19.31 -12.37
N PRO A 9 0.18 -18.96 -12.77
CA PRO A 9 0.42 -17.75 -13.54
C PRO A 9 -0.51 -17.63 -14.75
N HIS A 10 -1.12 -16.45 -14.90
CA HIS A 10 -2.07 -16.10 -15.96
C HIS A 10 -3.40 -16.88 -15.95
N GLU A 11 -3.72 -17.58 -14.85
CA GLU A 11 -4.96 -18.31 -14.71
C GLU A 11 -5.68 -17.99 -13.39
N MET A 12 -6.86 -17.39 -13.51
CA MET A 12 -7.79 -17.14 -12.40
C MET A 12 -9.15 -17.78 -12.69
N ALA A 13 -9.76 -18.35 -11.67
CA ALA A 13 -11.10 -18.94 -11.76
C ALA A 13 -12.01 -18.46 -10.63
N LEU A 14 -13.28 -18.24 -10.97
CA LEU A 14 -14.36 -18.07 -10.02
C LEU A 14 -14.91 -19.46 -9.68
N VAL A 15 -14.86 -19.83 -8.41
CA VAL A 15 -15.24 -21.16 -7.91
C VAL A 15 -16.25 -21.06 -6.77
N ASP A 16 -17.05 -22.12 -6.61
CA ASP A 16 -17.94 -22.27 -5.45
C ASP A 16 -17.23 -23.09 -4.37
N VAL A 17 -17.18 -22.53 -3.14
CA VAL A 17 -16.58 -23.17 -1.97
C VAL A 17 -17.50 -23.06 -0.76
N PRO A 18 -17.36 -23.91 0.27
CA PRO A 18 -18.09 -23.73 1.53
C PRO A 18 -17.82 -22.34 2.13
N LYS A 19 -18.86 -21.73 2.74
CA LYS A 19 -18.68 -20.51 3.53
C LYS A 19 -17.79 -20.82 4.75
N PRO A 20 -16.74 -20.04 5.04
CA PRO A 20 -15.94 -20.24 6.24
C PRO A 20 -16.76 -19.99 7.51
N THR A 21 -16.34 -20.60 8.60
CA THR A 21 -16.97 -20.47 9.92
C THR A 21 -15.95 -20.00 10.95
N ILE A 22 -16.43 -19.46 12.07
CA ILE A 22 -15.60 -19.15 13.23
C ILE A 22 -14.92 -20.43 13.73
N GLN A 23 -13.59 -20.44 13.78
CA GLN A 23 -12.80 -21.58 14.25
C GLN A 23 -12.25 -21.36 15.65
N GLN A 24 -11.85 -20.12 15.97
CA GLN A 24 -11.30 -19.73 17.25
C GLN A 24 -12.23 -18.74 17.96
N ALA A 25 -12.16 -18.70 19.28
CA ALA A 25 -12.98 -17.79 20.07
C ALA A 25 -12.73 -16.32 19.79
N ASP A 26 -11.56 -15.98 19.25
CA ASP A 26 -11.13 -14.61 18.93
C ASP A 26 -11.30 -14.25 17.44
N ASP A 27 -11.85 -15.16 16.63
CA ASP A 27 -12.05 -14.91 15.20
C ASP A 27 -13.30 -14.07 14.92
N VAL A 28 -13.26 -13.40 13.77
CA VAL A 28 -14.38 -12.65 13.19
C VAL A 28 -14.61 -13.13 11.77
N LEU A 29 -15.84 -13.40 11.41
CA LEU A 29 -16.28 -13.67 10.05
C LEU A 29 -16.74 -12.36 9.43
N ILE A 30 -16.12 -11.96 8.33
CA ILE A 30 -16.39 -10.73 7.62
C ILE A 30 -17.01 -11.06 6.26
N HIS A 31 -18.12 -10.39 5.94
CA HIS A 31 -18.68 -10.34 4.60
C HIS A 31 -17.94 -9.29 3.81
N ILE A 32 -17.08 -9.71 2.88
CA ILE A 32 -16.27 -8.81 2.07
C ILE A 32 -17.16 -8.06 1.08
N LYS A 33 -16.98 -6.75 0.99
CA LYS A 33 -17.75 -5.86 0.12
C LYS A 33 -16.89 -5.14 -0.90
N ARG A 34 -15.64 -4.81 -0.55
CA ARG A 34 -14.69 -4.12 -1.43
C ARG A 34 -13.32 -4.76 -1.29
N ILE A 35 -12.62 -4.86 -2.43
CA ILE A 35 -11.25 -5.40 -2.49
C ILE A 35 -10.45 -4.49 -3.41
N GLY A 36 -9.42 -3.82 -2.90
CA GLY A 36 -8.47 -3.11 -3.73
C GLY A 36 -7.58 -4.09 -4.52
N ILE A 37 -7.23 -3.74 -5.74
CA ILE A 37 -6.25 -4.48 -6.54
C ILE A 37 -4.89 -3.81 -6.35
N CYS A 38 -3.93 -4.57 -5.83
CA CYS A 38 -2.56 -4.17 -5.60
C CYS A 38 -1.63 -4.61 -6.73
N GLY A 39 -0.50 -3.92 -6.89
CA GLY A 39 0.59 -4.39 -7.74
C GLY A 39 1.07 -5.80 -7.38
N THR A 40 1.02 -6.16 -6.09
CA THR A 40 1.31 -7.51 -5.59
C THR A 40 0.40 -8.57 -6.20
N ASP A 41 -0.90 -8.29 -6.36
CA ASP A 41 -1.85 -9.21 -7.00
C ASP A 41 -1.54 -9.38 -8.49
N ILE A 42 -1.17 -8.28 -9.16
CA ILE A 42 -0.77 -8.27 -10.57
C ILE A 42 0.52 -9.09 -10.78
N HIS A 43 1.51 -8.90 -9.91
CA HIS A 43 2.75 -9.66 -9.94
C HIS A 43 2.54 -11.15 -9.62
N ALA A 44 1.64 -11.47 -8.69
CA ALA A 44 1.25 -12.85 -8.41
C ALA A 44 0.58 -13.48 -9.63
N TYR A 45 -0.38 -12.80 -10.24
CA TYR A 45 -1.01 -13.26 -11.47
C TYR A 45 0.01 -13.47 -12.60
N GLY A 46 1.00 -12.58 -12.73
CA GLY A 46 2.07 -12.66 -13.73
C GLY A 46 3.19 -13.67 -13.41
N GLY A 47 3.16 -14.36 -12.27
CA GLY A 47 4.21 -15.32 -11.87
C GLY A 47 5.48 -14.68 -11.33
N ASN A 48 5.49 -13.38 -11.04
CA ASN A 48 6.69 -12.61 -10.66
C ASN A 48 6.79 -12.30 -9.17
N GLN A 49 5.80 -12.72 -8.35
CA GLN A 49 5.81 -12.46 -6.90
C GLN A 49 6.79 -13.41 -6.18
N PRO A 50 7.83 -12.91 -5.48
CA PRO A 50 8.88 -13.75 -4.91
C PRO A 50 8.46 -14.62 -3.72
N PHE A 51 7.38 -14.25 -3.02
CA PHE A 51 6.91 -14.92 -1.79
C PHE A 51 5.59 -15.65 -1.98
N PHE A 52 5.35 -16.17 -3.17
CA PHE A 52 4.03 -16.67 -3.57
C PHE A 52 4.04 -18.13 -3.97
N SER A 53 2.97 -18.84 -3.66
CA SER A 53 2.73 -20.22 -4.09
C SER A 53 1.31 -20.37 -4.63
N TYR A 54 1.16 -21.21 -5.66
CA TYR A 54 -0.15 -21.51 -6.28
C TYR A 54 -0.68 -22.88 -5.84
N PRO A 55 -2.00 -23.09 -5.80
CA PRO A 55 -3.04 -22.07 -5.98
C PRO A 55 -3.14 -21.13 -4.78
N ARG A 56 -3.70 -19.92 -4.98
CA ARG A 56 -3.87 -18.91 -3.93
C ARG A 56 -5.09 -18.03 -4.19
N VAL A 57 -5.81 -17.70 -3.14
CA VAL A 57 -6.77 -16.59 -3.14
C VAL A 57 -6.02 -15.29 -2.89
N LEU A 58 -6.11 -14.35 -3.81
CA LEU A 58 -5.48 -13.04 -3.70
C LEU A 58 -6.31 -12.06 -2.86
N GLY A 59 -5.87 -10.80 -2.78
CA GLY A 59 -6.57 -9.68 -2.17
C GLY A 59 -6.24 -9.49 -0.70
N HIS A 60 -5.68 -8.31 -0.40
CA HIS A 60 -5.26 -7.90 0.95
C HIS A 60 -5.69 -6.47 1.30
N GLU A 61 -6.24 -5.72 0.37
CA GLU A 61 -6.83 -4.40 0.57
C GLU A 61 -8.35 -4.56 0.72
N LEU A 62 -8.84 -4.75 1.94
CA LEU A 62 -10.15 -5.32 2.18
C LEU A 62 -11.04 -4.40 3.02
N ALA A 63 -12.31 -4.29 2.61
CA ALA A 63 -13.36 -3.74 3.45
C ALA A 63 -14.61 -4.62 3.40
N GLY A 64 -15.31 -4.68 4.50
CA GLY A 64 -16.51 -5.48 4.62
C GLY A 64 -17.33 -5.15 5.86
N GLU A 65 -18.28 -6.02 6.13
CA GLU A 65 -19.19 -5.96 7.26
C GLU A 65 -19.00 -7.18 8.14
N VAL A 66 -18.94 -7.00 9.45
CA VAL A 66 -18.87 -8.09 10.42
C VAL A 66 -20.15 -8.92 10.34
N SER A 67 -20.03 -10.19 9.95
CA SER A 67 -21.14 -11.14 9.81
C SER A 67 -21.35 -11.99 11.06
N GLU A 68 -20.24 -12.44 11.69
CA GLU A 68 -20.28 -13.24 12.92
C GLU A 68 -19.04 -12.91 13.76
N ILE A 69 -19.14 -13.03 15.09
CA ILE A 69 -18.01 -12.81 16.02
C ILE A 69 -17.82 -14.03 16.92
N GLY A 70 -16.57 -14.36 17.23
CA GLY A 70 -16.22 -15.34 18.24
C GLY A 70 -16.54 -14.84 19.65
N ARG A 71 -16.69 -15.78 20.58
CA ARG A 71 -17.18 -15.50 21.95
C ARG A 71 -16.29 -14.57 22.80
N ASN A 72 -15.02 -14.42 22.44
CA ASN A 72 -14.06 -13.53 23.14
C ASN A 72 -13.93 -12.15 22.47
N VAL A 73 -14.66 -11.88 21.40
CA VAL A 73 -14.58 -10.62 20.66
C VAL A 73 -15.49 -9.58 21.32
N GLU A 74 -14.90 -8.56 21.94
CA GLU A 74 -15.63 -7.52 22.70
C GLU A 74 -15.69 -6.16 21.98
N HIS A 75 -14.71 -5.88 21.11
CA HIS A 75 -14.57 -4.56 20.46
C HIS A 75 -15.29 -4.42 19.13
N LEU A 76 -15.88 -5.52 18.61
CA LEU A 76 -16.64 -5.56 17.37
C LEU A 76 -18.05 -6.12 17.63
N GLN A 77 -18.98 -5.74 16.76
CA GLN A 77 -20.35 -6.30 16.74
C GLN A 77 -20.76 -6.60 15.29
N VAL A 78 -21.72 -7.49 15.14
CA VAL A 78 -22.33 -7.79 13.83
C VAL A 78 -22.91 -6.52 13.22
N GLY A 79 -22.64 -6.28 11.96
CA GLY A 79 -23.03 -5.08 11.22
C GLY A 79 -21.95 -3.96 11.22
N ASP A 80 -20.89 -4.06 12.02
CA ASP A 80 -19.80 -3.08 11.95
C ASP A 80 -19.13 -3.08 10.58
N LEU A 81 -18.91 -1.90 10.00
CA LEU A 81 -18.09 -1.73 8.81
C LEU A 81 -16.61 -1.69 9.21
N VAL A 82 -15.80 -2.48 8.52
CA VAL A 82 -14.42 -2.73 8.94
C VAL A 82 -13.46 -2.76 7.75
N THR A 83 -12.19 -2.46 8.04
CA THR A 83 -11.03 -2.80 7.22
C THR A 83 -10.17 -3.84 7.93
N ILE A 84 -9.25 -4.47 7.20
CA ILE A 84 -8.42 -5.57 7.71
C ILE A 84 -6.94 -5.20 7.58
N ILE A 85 -6.18 -5.41 8.66
CA ILE A 85 -4.72 -5.38 8.62
C ILE A 85 -4.26 -6.75 8.09
N PRO A 86 -3.69 -6.85 6.89
CA PRO A 86 -3.34 -8.15 6.31
C PRO A 86 -2.05 -8.76 6.88
N TYR A 87 -1.34 -8.07 7.78
CA TYR A 87 0.00 -8.41 8.28
C TYR A 87 -0.07 -9.22 9.57
N VAL A 88 -0.36 -10.51 9.45
CA VAL A 88 -0.47 -11.41 10.62
C VAL A 88 0.91 -11.69 11.20
N ASN A 89 1.18 -11.14 12.38
CA ASN A 89 2.46 -11.26 13.08
C ASN A 89 2.42 -12.32 14.20
N CYS A 90 3.59 -12.91 14.54
CA CYS A 90 3.68 -13.97 15.54
C CYS A 90 3.60 -13.46 16.99
N GLY A 91 3.81 -12.17 17.25
CA GLY A 91 3.75 -11.54 18.56
C GLY A 91 4.95 -11.80 19.50
N GLN A 92 5.86 -12.73 19.18
CA GLN A 92 6.91 -13.18 20.10
C GLN A 92 8.35 -13.02 19.60
N CYS A 93 8.57 -12.74 18.32
CA CYS A 93 9.91 -12.48 17.80
C CYS A 93 10.45 -11.09 18.23
N ALA A 94 11.75 -10.89 18.15
CA ALA A 94 12.38 -9.64 18.59
C ALA A 94 11.76 -8.36 17.97
N PRO A 95 11.47 -8.28 16.65
CA PRO A 95 10.73 -7.15 16.11
C PRO A 95 9.34 -6.97 16.73
N CYS A 96 8.56 -8.04 16.91
CA CYS A 96 7.23 -7.96 17.51
C CYS A 96 7.26 -7.43 18.94
N THR A 97 8.18 -7.95 19.77
CA THR A 97 8.33 -7.49 21.17
C THR A 97 8.86 -6.06 21.26
N ALA A 98 9.53 -5.56 20.20
CA ALA A 98 9.97 -4.17 20.08
C ALA A 98 8.89 -3.25 19.42
N GLY A 99 7.65 -3.71 19.26
CA GLY A 99 6.56 -2.94 18.65
C GLY A 99 6.61 -2.82 17.11
N LYS A 100 7.59 -3.45 16.45
CA LYS A 100 7.76 -3.44 14.99
C LYS A 100 7.08 -4.67 14.37
N THR A 101 5.76 -4.78 14.54
CA THR A 101 4.98 -5.94 14.10
C THR A 101 5.01 -6.16 12.60
N ASN A 102 5.12 -5.08 11.81
CA ASN A 102 5.31 -5.08 10.37
C ASN A 102 6.64 -5.74 9.91
N CYS A 103 7.62 -5.84 10.81
CA CYS A 103 8.92 -6.48 10.59
C CYS A 103 8.99 -7.91 11.18
N CYS A 104 7.86 -8.53 11.52
CA CYS A 104 7.82 -9.87 12.08
C CYS A 104 8.61 -10.86 11.23
N THR A 105 9.48 -11.68 11.87
CA THR A 105 10.31 -12.69 11.15
C THR A 105 9.49 -13.84 10.59
N ASN A 106 8.29 -14.07 11.13
CA ASN A 106 7.35 -15.12 10.70
C ASN A 106 6.03 -14.50 10.21
N ILE A 107 6.10 -13.37 9.54
CA ILE A 107 4.92 -12.66 9.07
C ILE A 107 4.15 -13.51 8.05
N GLN A 108 2.84 -13.56 8.21
CA GLN A 108 1.91 -14.15 7.25
C GLN A 108 1.04 -13.02 6.69
N VAL A 109 1.21 -12.70 5.41
CA VAL A 109 0.41 -11.68 4.75
C VAL A 109 -0.77 -12.36 4.07
N ILE A 110 -1.98 -11.97 4.48
CA ILE A 110 -3.26 -12.38 3.86
C ILE A 110 -3.20 -12.02 2.37
N GLY A 111 -3.58 -12.94 1.48
CA GLY A 111 -3.50 -12.75 0.03
C GLY A 111 -2.12 -12.99 -0.60
N VAL A 112 -1.09 -13.29 0.23
CA VAL A 112 0.28 -13.58 -0.23
C VAL A 112 0.77 -14.92 0.34
N HIS A 113 1.02 -14.97 1.65
CA HIS A 113 1.48 -16.20 2.32
C HIS A 113 0.32 -17.12 2.73
N ALA A 114 -0.85 -16.53 2.98
CA ALA A 114 -2.11 -17.22 3.27
C ALA A 114 -3.17 -16.75 2.27
N ASP A 115 -4.28 -17.48 2.18
CA ASP A 115 -5.40 -17.11 1.32
C ASP A 115 -5.98 -15.75 1.72
N GLY A 116 -6.31 -14.96 0.69
CA GLY A 116 -6.78 -13.59 0.79
C GLY A 116 -8.29 -13.43 0.75
N GLY A 117 -8.69 -12.18 0.55
CA GLY A 117 -10.09 -11.77 0.60
C GLY A 117 -10.82 -11.73 -0.75
N MET A 118 -10.26 -12.27 -1.84
CA MET A 118 -11.00 -12.37 -3.12
C MET A 118 -12.08 -13.46 -3.04
N GLY A 119 -13.04 -13.28 -2.13
CA GLY A 119 -14.19 -14.13 -1.87
C GLY A 119 -15.28 -13.37 -1.12
N GLU A 120 -16.49 -13.95 -1.04
CA GLU A 120 -17.63 -13.31 -0.36
C GLU A 120 -17.41 -13.20 1.15
N TYR A 121 -16.68 -14.13 1.77
CA TYR A 121 -16.43 -14.15 3.22
C TYR A 121 -14.99 -14.49 3.54
N LEU A 122 -14.48 -13.91 4.62
CA LEU A 122 -13.16 -14.19 5.17
C LEU A 122 -13.24 -14.26 6.70
N THR A 123 -12.59 -15.28 7.30
CA THR A 123 -12.41 -15.37 8.75
C THR A 123 -10.99 -14.91 9.12
N VAL A 124 -10.89 -13.99 10.06
CA VAL A 124 -9.60 -13.45 10.54
C VAL A 124 -9.64 -13.25 12.06
N PRO A 125 -8.49 -13.30 12.76
CA PRO A 125 -8.44 -12.92 14.18
C PRO A 125 -8.83 -11.45 14.38
N SER A 126 -9.71 -11.19 15.34
CA SER A 126 -10.32 -9.88 15.60
C SER A 126 -9.32 -8.73 15.82
N LYS A 127 -8.13 -9.03 16.33
CA LYS A 127 -7.05 -8.04 16.52
C LYS A 127 -6.52 -7.42 15.23
N TYR A 128 -6.83 -7.98 14.06
CA TYR A 128 -6.48 -7.46 12.74
C TYR A 128 -7.66 -6.77 12.05
N VAL A 129 -8.79 -6.61 12.74
CA VAL A 129 -10.01 -5.98 12.23
C VAL A 129 -10.20 -4.63 12.88
N ILE A 130 -10.33 -3.58 12.07
CA ILE A 130 -10.48 -2.21 12.55
C ILE A 130 -11.82 -1.66 12.08
N LYS A 131 -12.61 -1.11 13.01
CA LYS A 131 -13.81 -0.33 12.65
C LYS A 131 -13.42 0.90 11.84
N THR A 132 -14.14 1.15 10.78
CA THR A 132 -13.89 2.29 9.89
C THR A 132 -14.66 3.56 10.28
N ASN A 133 -15.42 3.50 11.39
CA ASN A 133 -16.06 4.65 12.04
C ASN A 133 -16.84 5.59 11.09
N GLY A 134 -17.59 5.01 10.17
CA GLY A 134 -18.44 5.75 9.23
C GLY A 134 -17.78 6.13 7.89
N LEU A 135 -16.57 5.65 7.59
CA LEU A 135 -16.05 5.71 6.22
C LEU A 135 -16.95 4.91 5.28
N SER A 136 -17.00 5.31 4.01
CA SER A 136 -17.61 4.47 2.98
C SER A 136 -16.85 3.16 2.82
N LEU A 137 -17.49 2.12 2.30
CA LEU A 137 -16.81 0.85 2.00
C LEU A 137 -15.69 1.02 0.98
N ASP A 138 -15.86 1.96 0.02
CA ASP A 138 -14.85 2.27 -0.97
C ASP A 138 -13.59 2.86 -0.32
N ASP A 139 -13.78 3.77 0.65
CA ASP A 139 -12.70 4.38 1.42
C ASP A 139 -12.07 3.39 2.40
N ALA A 140 -12.87 2.55 3.04
CA ALA A 140 -12.38 1.55 3.98
C ALA A 140 -11.41 0.55 3.32
N ALA A 141 -11.61 0.20 2.05
CA ALA A 141 -10.73 -0.72 1.32
C ALA A 141 -9.41 -0.09 0.87
N ILE A 142 -9.30 1.24 0.85
CA ILE A 142 -8.04 1.93 0.51
C ILE A 142 -7.24 2.35 1.73
N VAL A 143 -7.70 2.06 2.93
CA VAL A 143 -6.95 2.31 4.17
C VAL A 143 -5.61 1.57 4.14
N GLU A 144 -5.61 0.30 3.71
CA GLU A 144 -4.37 -0.49 3.66
C GLU A 144 -3.30 0.14 2.76
N PRO A 145 -3.51 0.39 1.44
CA PRO A 145 -2.47 0.96 0.59
C PRO A 145 -2.04 2.37 1.02
N LEU A 146 -2.94 3.17 1.58
CA LEU A 146 -2.60 4.46 2.15
C LEU A 146 -1.75 4.33 3.42
N SER A 147 -1.97 3.29 4.22
CA SER A 147 -1.16 3.01 5.42
C SER A 147 0.30 2.70 5.08
N ILE A 148 0.57 2.10 3.91
CA ILE A 148 1.94 1.92 3.41
C ILE A 148 2.62 3.28 3.22
N GLY A 149 1.92 4.25 2.62
CA GLY A 149 2.43 5.61 2.41
C GLY A 149 2.67 6.35 3.73
N ALA A 150 1.72 6.29 4.65
CA ALA A 150 1.83 6.90 5.98
C ALA A 150 3.00 6.28 6.77
N HIS A 151 3.15 4.95 6.73
CA HIS A 151 4.26 4.24 7.35
C HIS A 151 5.62 4.67 6.78
N ALA A 152 5.75 4.81 5.47
CA ALA A 152 7.00 5.24 4.83
C ALA A 152 7.42 6.64 5.30
N VAL A 153 6.48 7.58 5.39
CA VAL A 153 6.72 8.94 5.89
C VAL A 153 7.15 8.91 7.35
N ARG A 154 6.45 8.16 8.22
CA ARG A 154 6.83 7.97 9.61
C ARG A 154 8.19 7.29 9.75
N ARG A 155 8.49 6.28 8.93
CA ARG A 155 9.77 5.57 8.89
C ARG A 155 10.95 6.47 8.53
N ALA A 156 10.71 7.46 7.65
CA ALA A 156 11.71 8.47 7.29
C ALA A 156 11.98 9.48 8.40
N ASN A 157 11.14 9.51 9.44
CA ASN A 157 11.15 10.55 10.49
C ASN A 157 11.13 11.95 9.86
N LEU A 158 10.16 12.16 8.93
CA LEU A 158 9.94 13.43 8.26
C LEU A 158 9.53 14.49 9.28
N THR A 159 10.10 15.67 9.17
CA THR A 159 9.74 16.86 9.96
C THR A 159 9.17 17.96 9.06
N ALA A 160 8.31 18.81 9.63
CA ALA A 160 7.73 19.93 8.90
C ALA A 160 8.84 20.88 8.37
N GLY A 161 8.66 21.35 7.12
CA GLY A 161 9.62 22.21 6.44
C GLY A 161 10.70 21.47 5.65
N GLU A 162 10.85 20.16 5.78
CA GLU A 162 11.71 19.38 4.89
C GLU A 162 11.14 19.32 3.47
N SER A 163 11.99 19.06 2.49
CA SER A 163 11.57 18.86 1.10
C SER A 163 11.67 17.39 0.69
N VAL A 164 10.66 16.92 -0.01
CA VAL A 164 10.47 15.51 -0.35
C VAL A 164 10.31 15.34 -1.85
N LEU A 165 11.03 14.40 -2.44
CA LEU A 165 10.75 13.86 -3.76
C LEU A 165 10.20 12.44 -3.65
N VAL A 166 9.05 12.17 -4.27
CA VAL A 166 8.49 10.83 -4.40
C VAL A 166 8.62 10.39 -5.85
N ILE A 167 9.39 9.32 -6.10
CA ILE A 167 9.57 8.73 -7.42
C ILE A 167 8.57 7.58 -7.58
N GLY A 168 7.73 7.68 -8.61
CA GLY A 168 6.61 6.79 -8.87
C GLY A 168 5.28 7.38 -8.38
N ALA A 169 4.46 7.86 -9.32
CA ALA A 169 3.13 8.42 -9.06
C ALA A 169 2.02 7.35 -9.15
N GLY A 170 2.34 6.11 -8.80
CA GLY A 170 1.37 5.03 -8.61
C GLY A 170 0.65 5.13 -7.26
N PRO A 171 -0.24 4.16 -6.93
CA PRO A 171 -1.04 4.20 -5.71
C PRO A 171 -0.22 4.43 -4.44
N ILE A 172 0.89 3.73 -4.27
CA ILE A 172 1.73 3.87 -3.09
C ILE A 172 2.41 5.24 -3.05
N GLY A 173 3.00 5.69 -4.18
CA GLY A 173 3.72 6.96 -4.23
C GLY A 173 2.82 8.16 -3.96
N ILE A 174 1.60 8.18 -4.47
CA ILE A 174 0.66 9.28 -4.16
C ILE A 174 0.22 9.27 -2.70
N GLY A 175 0.11 8.08 -2.07
CA GLY A 175 -0.09 7.96 -0.62
C GLY A 175 1.08 8.58 0.16
N VAL A 176 2.33 8.22 -0.19
CA VAL A 176 3.54 8.84 0.40
C VAL A 176 3.52 10.36 0.25
N ALA A 177 3.27 10.86 -0.97
CA ALA A 177 3.25 12.30 -1.25
C ALA A 177 2.17 13.03 -0.44
N ARG A 178 0.95 12.44 -0.34
CA ARG A 178 -0.12 13.03 0.46
C ARG A 178 0.24 13.14 1.94
N PHE A 179 0.76 12.07 2.53
CA PHE A 179 1.13 12.09 3.95
C PHE A 179 2.37 12.95 4.21
N ALA A 180 3.33 13.04 3.28
CA ALA A 180 4.42 14.00 3.38
C ALA A 180 3.89 15.45 3.38
N LYS A 181 2.93 15.75 2.50
CA LYS A 181 2.28 17.06 2.45
C LYS A 181 1.52 17.39 3.74
N LEU A 182 0.80 16.42 4.31
CA LEU A 182 0.10 16.57 5.59
C LEU A 182 1.04 16.80 6.78
N GLN A 183 2.27 16.29 6.70
CA GLN A 183 3.34 16.57 7.68
C GLN A 183 4.00 17.94 7.48
N GLY A 184 3.58 18.74 6.48
CA GLY A 184 4.11 20.07 6.23
C GLY A 184 5.38 20.10 5.38
N ALA A 185 5.65 19.06 4.60
CA ALA A 185 6.78 19.06 3.65
C ALA A 185 6.46 19.81 2.37
N THR A 186 7.50 20.40 1.77
CA THR A 186 7.48 20.75 0.34
C THR A 186 7.60 19.46 -0.45
N THR A 187 6.57 19.12 -1.24
CA THR A 187 6.43 17.79 -1.82
C THR A 187 6.45 17.81 -3.33
N PHE A 188 7.34 17.04 -3.90
CA PHE A 188 7.53 16.84 -5.33
C PHE A 188 7.22 15.40 -5.73
N LEU A 189 6.69 15.21 -6.94
CA LEU A 189 6.44 13.90 -7.53
C LEU A 189 7.19 13.75 -8.86
N MET A 190 7.68 12.55 -9.14
CA MET A 190 8.31 12.21 -10.40
C MET A 190 7.75 10.89 -10.94
N ASP A 191 7.34 10.88 -12.21
CA ASP A 191 6.89 9.66 -12.92
C ASP A 191 7.15 9.80 -14.43
N LEU A 192 7.20 8.69 -15.14
CA LEU A 192 7.29 8.66 -16.61
C LEU A 192 5.96 9.05 -17.28
N SER A 193 4.83 8.80 -16.61
CA SER A 193 3.48 9.03 -17.13
C SER A 193 2.98 10.44 -16.76
N GLU A 194 2.80 11.26 -17.78
CA GLU A 194 2.19 12.59 -17.62
C GLU A 194 0.75 12.50 -17.07
N GLU A 195 -0.02 11.49 -17.49
CA GLU A 195 -1.37 11.26 -16.99
C GLU A 195 -1.39 11.03 -15.48
N ARG A 196 -0.48 10.17 -14.97
CA ARG A 196 -0.32 9.92 -13.54
C ARG A 196 0.14 11.17 -12.80
N LEU A 197 1.05 11.93 -13.35
CA LEU A 197 1.54 13.18 -12.75
C LEU A 197 0.42 14.21 -12.62
N ASN A 198 -0.41 14.39 -13.65
CA ASN A 198 -1.53 15.31 -13.64
C ASN A 198 -2.59 14.93 -12.59
N PHE A 199 -2.94 13.65 -12.49
CA PHE A 199 -3.80 13.15 -11.43
C PHE A 199 -3.19 13.38 -10.06
N SER A 200 -1.94 12.96 -9.88
CA SER A 200 -1.25 12.97 -8.59
C SER A 200 -1.05 14.37 -8.04
N LYS A 201 -0.68 15.34 -8.89
CA LYS A 201 -0.52 16.74 -8.49
C LYS A 201 -1.78 17.29 -7.82
N ASN A 202 -2.93 17.03 -8.42
CA ASN A 202 -4.21 17.51 -7.92
C ASN A 202 -4.67 16.75 -6.66
N TRP A 203 -4.45 15.43 -6.63
CA TRP A 203 -4.89 14.61 -5.52
C TRP A 203 -4.04 14.81 -4.26
N THR A 204 -2.71 14.95 -4.41
CA THR A 204 -1.77 15.07 -3.28
C THR A 204 -1.54 16.50 -2.80
N ASP A 205 -1.90 17.53 -3.57
CA ASP A 205 -1.49 18.93 -3.39
C ASP A 205 0.04 19.11 -3.50
N ALA A 206 0.70 18.32 -4.34
CA ALA A 206 2.13 18.42 -4.55
C ALA A 206 2.53 19.81 -5.13
N ASP A 207 3.64 20.35 -4.65
CA ASP A 207 4.13 21.69 -5.04
C ASP A 207 4.60 21.71 -6.50
N ALA A 208 5.22 20.61 -6.97
CA ALA A 208 5.55 20.42 -8.39
C ALA A 208 5.58 18.94 -8.76
N VAL A 209 5.52 18.67 -10.08
CA VAL A 209 5.67 17.35 -10.68
C VAL A 209 6.70 17.39 -11.78
N PHE A 210 7.42 16.29 -11.99
CA PHE A 210 8.52 16.19 -12.94
C PHE A 210 8.46 14.90 -13.74
N GLN A 211 8.89 14.95 -14.99
CA GLN A 211 9.30 13.77 -15.73
C GLN A 211 10.83 13.63 -15.67
N PRO A 212 11.38 12.42 -15.61
CA PRO A 212 12.81 12.21 -15.67
C PRO A 212 13.40 12.82 -16.96
N SER A 213 14.40 13.69 -16.83
CA SER A 213 15.12 14.34 -17.92
C SER A 213 16.58 14.57 -17.53
N GLU A 214 17.42 14.99 -18.45
CA GLU A 214 18.80 15.41 -18.14
C GLU A 214 18.83 16.69 -17.28
N GLN A 215 17.80 17.52 -17.36
CA GLN A 215 17.68 18.80 -16.66
C GLN A 215 16.96 18.70 -15.32
N VAL A 216 16.41 17.53 -14.96
CA VAL A 216 15.54 17.38 -13.79
C VAL A 216 16.20 17.80 -12.47
N LEU A 217 17.51 17.65 -12.32
CA LEU A 217 18.22 18.10 -11.12
C LEU A 217 18.20 19.63 -10.98
N ASP A 218 18.36 20.35 -12.09
CA ASP A 218 18.31 21.81 -12.09
C ASP A 218 16.87 22.31 -11.90
N GLU A 219 15.90 21.63 -12.50
CA GLU A 219 14.47 21.90 -12.30
C GLU A 219 14.06 21.69 -10.83
N LEU A 220 14.55 20.62 -10.18
CA LEU A 220 14.31 20.36 -8.76
C LEU A 220 14.91 21.48 -7.89
N ARG A 221 16.16 21.91 -8.17
CA ARG A 221 16.79 23.01 -7.45
C ARG A 221 16.03 24.31 -7.63
N GLU A 222 15.60 24.62 -8.85
CA GLU A 222 14.80 25.82 -9.13
C GLU A 222 13.53 25.86 -8.27
N LYS A 223 12.83 24.72 -8.15
CA LYS A 223 11.59 24.62 -7.36
C LYS A 223 11.82 24.49 -5.86
N ASN A 224 13.03 24.17 -5.42
CA ASN A 224 13.39 23.93 -4.02
C ASN A 224 14.45 24.92 -3.50
N ASN A 225 14.36 26.20 -3.87
CA ASN A 225 15.20 27.27 -3.36
C ASN A 225 16.72 27.03 -3.57
N GLY A 226 17.09 26.41 -4.68
CA GLY A 226 18.48 26.10 -5.04
C GLY A 226 19.03 24.80 -4.47
N GLN A 227 18.24 24.06 -3.69
CA GLN A 227 18.64 22.81 -3.02
C GLN A 227 17.98 21.58 -3.66
N LEU A 228 18.56 20.40 -3.46
CA LEU A 228 17.88 19.13 -3.74
C LEU A 228 16.95 18.74 -2.57
N PRO A 229 16.01 17.82 -2.77
CA PRO A 229 15.17 17.28 -1.70
C PRO A 229 15.97 16.65 -0.57
N THR A 230 15.56 16.88 0.68
CA THR A 230 16.20 16.26 1.86
C THR A 230 15.82 14.79 2.02
N ILE A 231 14.67 14.39 1.48
CA ILE A 231 14.19 12.99 1.52
C ILE A 231 13.70 12.60 0.12
N VAL A 232 14.19 11.44 -0.36
CA VAL A 232 13.74 10.83 -1.62
C VAL A 232 13.09 9.49 -1.32
N PHE A 233 11.82 9.34 -1.67
CA PHE A 233 11.11 8.06 -1.61
C PHE A 233 11.06 7.43 -2.99
N ASP A 234 11.49 6.18 -3.13
CA ASP A 234 11.26 5.40 -4.34
C ASP A 234 10.13 4.39 -4.12
N ALA A 235 9.01 4.61 -4.82
CA ALA A 235 7.83 3.76 -4.81
C ALA A 235 7.64 3.00 -6.14
N THR A 236 8.68 2.94 -6.99
CA THR A 236 8.59 2.34 -8.33
C THR A 236 8.79 0.83 -8.34
N GLY A 237 9.62 0.29 -7.43
CA GLY A 237 10.11 -1.08 -7.51
C GLY A 237 10.93 -1.35 -8.78
N ASN A 238 11.51 -0.32 -9.39
CA ASN A 238 12.35 -0.42 -10.58
C ASN A 238 13.83 -0.24 -10.21
N LYS A 239 14.67 -1.18 -10.59
CA LYS A 239 16.09 -1.19 -10.26
C LYS A 239 16.82 0.11 -10.64
N HIS A 240 16.59 0.62 -11.86
CA HIS A 240 17.26 1.82 -12.33
C HIS A 240 16.81 3.08 -11.58
N SER A 241 15.51 3.19 -11.30
CA SER A 241 14.96 4.26 -10.47
C SER A 241 15.56 4.25 -9.07
N MET A 242 15.56 3.07 -8.42
CA MET A 242 16.10 2.91 -7.06
C MET A 242 17.59 3.27 -6.98
N MET A 243 18.39 2.89 -7.99
CA MET A 243 19.81 3.27 -8.07
C MET A 243 19.98 4.78 -8.31
N LYS A 244 19.12 5.39 -9.12
CA LYS A 244 19.16 6.82 -9.44
C LYS A 244 18.67 7.71 -8.30
N ALA A 245 17.90 7.19 -7.36
CA ALA A 245 17.30 7.94 -6.24
C ALA A 245 18.36 8.68 -5.40
N PHE A 246 19.58 8.16 -5.30
CA PHE A 246 20.67 8.80 -4.56
C PHE A 246 21.14 10.14 -5.17
N ASP A 247 21.00 10.29 -6.49
CA ASP A 247 21.39 11.53 -7.16
C ASP A 247 20.48 12.71 -6.80
N TYR A 248 19.20 12.40 -6.50
CA TYR A 248 18.17 13.39 -6.21
C TYR A 248 18.15 13.88 -4.76
N ALA A 249 18.88 13.22 -3.86
CA ALA A 249 18.93 13.61 -2.45
C ALA A 249 20.08 14.60 -2.20
N ASP A 250 19.83 15.61 -1.35
CA ASP A 250 20.84 16.56 -0.93
C ASP A 250 21.82 15.97 0.09
N HIS A 251 22.87 16.70 0.46
CA HIS A 251 23.81 16.36 1.52
C HIS A 251 23.07 16.20 2.86
N GLY A 252 23.43 15.16 3.63
CA GLY A 252 22.72 14.77 4.85
C GLY A 252 21.36 14.14 4.60
N GLY A 253 20.98 13.92 3.32
CA GLY A 253 19.66 13.48 2.92
C GLY A 253 19.40 11.99 3.15
N LYS A 254 18.14 11.61 2.96
CA LYS A 254 17.66 10.23 3.14
C LYS A 254 17.10 9.69 1.83
N VAL A 255 17.38 8.42 1.52
CA VAL A 255 16.70 7.66 0.48
C VAL A 255 15.88 6.56 1.15
N VAL A 256 14.60 6.47 0.81
CA VAL A 256 13.65 5.50 1.39
C VAL A 256 13.09 4.62 0.28
N TYR A 257 13.42 3.34 0.30
CA TYR A 257 12.84 2.35 -0.60
C TYR A 257 11.51 1.85 -0.06
N VAL A 258 10.44 2.21 -0.74
CA VAL A 258 9.06 1.76 -0.48
C VAL A 258 8.69 0.66 -1.47
N GLY A 259 9.10 0.82 -2.73
CA GLY A 259 9.00 -0.22 -3.75
C GLY A 259 9.97 -1.38 -3.49
N LEU A 260 9.60 -2.57 -3.96
CA LEU A 260 10.42 -3.78 -3.89
C LEU A 260 10.79 -4.24 -5.30
N VAL A 261 12.07 -4.55 -5.52
CA VAL A 261 12.55 -5.20 -6.74
C VAL A 261 13.26 -6.50 -6.39
N LYS A 262 13.08 -7.55 -7.21
CA LYS A 262 13.78 -8.83 -7.07
C LYS A 262 15.14 -8.78 -7.78
N ASP A 263 16.00 -7.89 -7.28
CA ASP A 263 17.34 -7.70 -7.87
C ASP A 263 18.29 -7.09 -6.82
N THR A 264 19.56 -6.98 -7.17
CA THR A 264 20.58 -6.27 -6.40
C THR A 264 20.59 -4.80 -6.77
N ILE A 265 20.51 -3.91 -5.76
CA ILE A 265 20.70 -2.47 -5.90
C ILE A 265 22.13 -2.15 -5.54
N SER A 266 22.81 -1.37 -6.41
CA SER A 266 24.16 -0.88 -6.17
C SER A 266 24.19 0.65 -6.28
N PHE A 267 25.06 1.27 -5.51
CA PHE A 267 25.30 2.72 -5.54
C PHE A 267 26.82 2.98 -5.45
N PHE A 268 27.24 4.17 -5.84
CA PHE A 268 28.63 4.57 -5.78
C PHE A 268 28.95 5.10 -4.38
N ASP A 269 29.70 4.31 -3.61
CA ASP A 269 30.01 4.58 -2.20
C ASP A 269 30.65 5.93 -1.94
N PRO A 270 31.61 6.44 -2.75
CA PRO A 270 32.21 7.77 -2.53
C PRO A 270 31.17 8.91 -2.49
N ASP A 271 30.14 8.88 -3.34
CA ASP A 271 29.10 9.91 -3.35
C ASP A 271 28.18 9.76 -2.14
N PHE A 272 27.81 8.52 -1.80
CA PHE A 272 27.00 8.23 -0.62
C PHE A 272 27.68 8.68 0.66
N HIS A 273 28.99 8.41 0.79
CA HIS A 273 29.80 8.84 1.92
C HIS A 273 30.00 10.37 1.95
N ALA A 274 30.33 10.99 0.80
CA ALA A 274 30.58 12.44 0.71
C ALA A 274 29.32 13.26 1.06
N LYS A 275 28.14 12.73 0.75
CA LYS A 275 26.86 13.35 1.12
C LYS A 275 26.38 12.98 2.53
N GLU A 276 27.05 12.10 3.26
CA GLU A 276 26.61 11.57 4.57
C GLU A 276 25.15 11.09 4.55
N MET A 277 24.82 10.26 3.55
CA MET A 277 23.44 9.84 3.27
C MET A 277 22.95 8.75 4.19
N THR A 278 21.64 8.68 4.36
CA THR A 278 20.95 7.57 5.04
C THR A 278 20.10 6.79 4.05
N LEU A 279 20.26 5.46 3.99
CA LEU A 279 19.39 4.57 3.24
C LEU A 279 18.44 3.82 4.16
N LEU A 280 17.15 3.85 3.87
CA LEU A 280 16.09 3.21 4.63
C LEU A 280 15.25 2.29 3.74
N GLY A 281 14.86 1.12 4.28
CA GLY A 281 13.76 0.32 3.74
C GLY A 281 12.47 0.62 4.49
N SER A 282 11.35 0.68 3.80
CA SER A 282 10.00 0.74 4.36
C SER A 282 9.20 -0.47 3.91
N ARG A 283 8.49 -1.11 4.83
CA ARG A 283 7.74 -2.34 4.55
C ARG A 283 6.46 -2.40 5.36
N ASN A 284 5.35 -2.77 4.69
CA ASN A 284 4.05 -2.95 5.33
C ASN A 284 3.63 -1.70 6.13
N ALA A 285 2.73 -1.87 7.08
CA ALA A 285 2.31 -0.82 8.01
C ALA A 285 1.97 -1.43 9.38
N THR A 286 1.80 -0.60 10.39
CA THR A 286 1.39 -1.00 11.74
C THR A 286 -0.03 -0.52 12.04
N LEU A 287 -0.64 -1.00 13.11
CA LEU A 287 -1.96 -0.54 13.57
C LEU A 287 -2.03 1.00 13.70
N GLU A 288 -0.95 1.63 14.19
CA GLU A 288 -0.84 3.09 14.33
C GLU A 288 -0.99 3.80 12.97
N ASP A 289 -0.37 3.25 11.91
CA ASP A 289 -0.47 3.83 10.56
C ASP A 289 -1.90 3.71 10.00
N PHE A 290 -2.56 2.55 10.21
CA PHE A 290 -3.96 2.35 9.82
C PHE A 290 -4.89 3.34 10.54
N GLN A 291 -4.73 3.50 11.85
CA GLN A 291 -5.56 4.45 12.61
C GLN A 291 -5.34 5.89 12.14
N TYR A 292 -4.08 6.30 11.92
CA TYR A 292 -3.74 7.61 11.40
C TYR A 292 -4.39 7.88 10.03
N VAL A 293 -4.43 6.87 9.15
CA VAL A 293 -5.10 6.99 7.84
C VAL A 293 -6.61 7.15 8.02
N ILE A 294 -7.24 6.31 8.84
CA ILE A 294 -8.68 6.40 9.12
C ILE A 294 -9.04 7.81 9.65
N ASP A 295 -8.31 8.30 10.65
CA ASP A 295 -8.53 9.63 11.22
C ASP A 295 -8.33 10.75 10.17
N SER A 296 -7.32 10.60 9.29
CA SER A 296 -7.04 11.54 8.20
C SER A 296 -8.12 11.54 7.11
N MET A 297 -8.77 10.42 6.87
CA MET A 297 -9.91 10.32 5.96
C MET A 297 -11.15 10.94 6.57
N GLN A 298 -11.44 10.66 7.84
CA GLN A 298 -12.60 11.19 8.57
C GLN A 298 -12.59 12.71 8.70
N ASN A 299 -11.42 13.30 8.94
CA ASN A 299 -11.29 14.76 9.06
C ASN A 299 -11.16 15.47 7.70
N GLY A 300 -11.26 14.74 6.57
CA GLY A 300 -11.17 15.29 5.21
C GLY A 300 -9.74 15.64 4.75
N SER A 301 -8.70 15.27 5.51
CA SER A 301 -7.31 15.50 5.11
C SER A 301 -6.89 14.63 3.93
N VAL A 302 -7.49 13.46 3.75
CA VAL A 302 -7.31 12.61 2.56
C VAL A 302 -8.47 12.87 1.60
N LYS A 303 -8.16 13.21 0.34
CA LYS A 303 -9.16 13.54 -0.67
C LYS A 303 -9.84 12.28 -1.21
N GLU A 304 -11.08 12.43 -1.62
CA GLU A 304 -11.81 11.43 -2.41
C GLU A 304 -11.17 11.22 -3.79
N GLY A 305 -11.61 10.18 -4.52
CA GLY A 305 -11.21 9.94 -5.90
C GLY A 305 -9.90 9.17 -6.06
N TYR A 306 -9.38 8.55 -5.01
CA TYR A 306 -8.22 7.64 -5.11
C TYR A 306 -8.54 6.41 -5.98
N VAL A 307 -9.73 5.83 -5.85
CA VAL A 307 -10.22 4.73 -6.69
C VAL A 307 -10.70 5.32 -8.02
N THR A 308 -10.06 4.92 -9.12
CA THR A 308 -10.37 5.43 -10.47
C THR A 308 -11.06 4.41 -11.36
N LYS A 309 -11.15 3.14 -10.94
CA LYS A 309 -11.84 2.07 -11.67
C LYS A 309 -12.52 1.11 -10.71
N LYS A 310 -13.79 0.79 -10.96
CA LYS A 310 -14.54 -0.25 -10.25
C LYS A 310 -14.81 -1.44 -11.17
N ILE A 311 -14.72 -2.64 -10.62
CA ILE A 311 -14.87 -3.92 -11.32
C ILE A 311 -15.81 -4.79 -10.49
N THR A 312 -16.81 -5.40 -11.12
CA THR A 312 -17.65 -6.36 -10.41
C THR A 312 -16.87 -7.64 -10.11
N PHE A 313 -17.21 -8.30 -9.02
CA PHE A 313 -16.51 -9.49 -8.55
C PHE A 313 -16.42 -10.57 -9.64
N GLU A 314 -17.52 -10.84 -10.34
CA GLU A 314 -17.59 -11.86 -11.38
C GLU A 314 -16.72 -11.55 -12.59
N LYS A 315 -16.45 -10.27 -12.88
CA LYS A 315 -15.61 -9.83 -14.00
C LYS A 315 -14.12 -9.74 -13.66
N THR A 316 -13.75 -10.00 -12.43
CA THR A 316 -12.35 -9.90 -11.99
C THR A 316 -11.41 -10.83 -12.78
N PRO A 317 -11.71 -12.12 -13.02
CA PRO A 317 -10.83 -12.97 -13.82
C PRO A 317 -10.62 -12.43 -15.25
N GLU A 318 -11.68 -11.92 -15.90
CA GLU A 318 -11.60 -11.29 -17.21
C GLU A 318 -10.72 -10.03 -17.20
N TYR A 319 -10.87 -9.19 -16.18
CA TYR A 319 -10.04 -7.99 -16.00
C TYR A 319 -8.54 -8.32 -15.89
N PHE A 320 -8.18 -9.33 -15.12
CA PHE A 320 -6.78 -9.77 -15.03
C PHE A 320 -6.27 -10.35 -16.36
N GLN A 321 -7.12 -11.09 -17.08
CA GLN A 321 -6.79 -11.63 -18.40
C GLN A 321 -6.57 -10.53 -19.46
N GLN A 322 -7.33 -9.44 -19.41
CA GLN A 322 -7.16 -8.29 -20.31
C GLN A 322 -5.83 -7.57 -20.09
N GLY A 323 -5.27 -7.61 -18.86
CA GLY A 323 -3.95 -7.06 -18.55
C GLY A 323 -3.84 -5.53 -18.62
N ASP A 324 -4.96 -4.80 -18.66
CA ASP A 324 -4.96 -3.33 -18.66
C ASP A 324 -5.01 -2.76 -17.24
N PHE A 325 -3.84 -2.66 -16.61
CA PHE A 325 -3.65 -2.14 -15.24
C PHE A 325 -3.18 -0.68 -15.20
N ARG A 326 -3.40 0.11 -16.26
CA ARG A 326 -2.95 1.51 -16.35
C ARG A 326 -3.72 2.48 -15.48
N THR A 327 -4.79 2.05 -14.85
CA THR A 327 -5.56 2.86 -13.89
C THR A 327 -4.73 3.21 -12.65
N ASN A 328 -5.04 4.32 -11.99
CA ASN A 328 -4.36 4.69 -10.75
C ASN A 328 -4.67 3.67 -9.63
N LYS A 329 -5.96 3.44 -9.34
CA LYS A 329 -6.40 2.40 -8.40
C LYS A 329 -7.66 1.72 -8.89
N ALA A 330 -7.60 0.39 -9.00
CA ALA A 330 -8.76 -0.44 -9.28
C ALA A 330 -9.30 -1.06 -7.99
N GLN A 331 -10.62 -1.20 -7.91
CA GLN A 331 -11.32 -1.80 -6.78
C GLN A 331 -12.41 -2.76 -7.26
N ILE A 332 -12.44 -3.95 -6.69
CA ILE A 332 -13.48 -4.95 -6.90
C ILE A 332 -14.66 -4.66 -5.98
N THR A 333 -15.87 -4.72 -6.53
CA THR A 333 -17.12 -4.52 -5.80
C THR A 333 -17.91 -5.82 -5.73
N LEU A 334 -18.30 -6.21 -4.51
CA LEU A 334 -19.24 -7.28 -4.24
C LEU A 334 -20.56 -6.65 -3.81
N GLU A 335 -21.50 -6.55 -4.76
CA GLU A 335 -22.82 -5.99 -4.48
C GLU A 335 -23.84 -7.13 -4.29
N LYS A 336 -24.34 -7.25 -3.08
CA LYS A 336 -25.66 -7.77 -2.78
C LYS A 336 -26.20 -7.10 -1.54
#